data_b4218a69adf95383efb8c8f09c0d3cb0
#
_entry.id   b4218a69adf95383efb8c8f09c0d3cb0
#
_cell.length_a   1.000
_cell.length_b   1.000
_cell.length_c   1.000
_cell.angle_alpha   90.00
_cell.angle_beta   90.00
_cell.angle_gamma   90.00
#
_symmetry.space_group_name_H-M   'P 1'
#
loop_
_entity.id
_entity.type
_entity.pdbx_description
1 polymer ?
#
loop_
_entity_poly.entity_id
_entity_poly.type
_entity_poly.pdbx_seq_one_letter_code
_entity_poly.pdbx_strand_id
1 'polypeptide(L)' 'EELTAIVRDYFSEMGEIGTLYVQVYESSLERLVGGVIFEDGRHYTFVYEDEDLIYEEEVI' A
#
# COMPACT_ATOMS: atom_id res chain seq x y z
N GLU A 1 -9.09 12.32 6.07
CA GLU A 1 -8.56 10.99 6.29
C GLU A 1 -7.30 10.76 5.46
N GLU A 2 -6.32 10.13 6.08
CA GLU A 2 -5.08 9.88 5.38
C GLU A 2 -5.20 8.66 4.48
N LEU A 3 -4.72 8.78 3.26
CA LEU A 3 -4.73 7.66 2.32
C LEU A 3 -3.88 6.50 2.83
N THR A 4 -2.81 6.81 3.56
CA THR A 4 -1.95 5.79 4.12
C THR A 4 -2.71 4.89 5.09
N ALA A 5 -3.59 5.47 5.89
CA ALA A 5 -4.38 4.69 6.83
C ALA A 5 -5.34 3.75 6.11
N ILE A 6 -5.92 4.24 5.02
CA ILE A 6 -6.85 3.43 4.21
C ILE A 6 -6.12 2.22 3.63
N VAL A 7 -4.95 2.45 3.07
CA VAL A 7 -4.16 1.38 2.48
C VAL A 7 -3.70 0.39 3.54
N ARG A 8 -3.27 0.91 4.69
CA ARG A 8 -2.84 0.05 5.78
C ARG A 8 -3.97 -0.87 6.25
N ASP A 9 -5.17 -0.30 6.40
CA ASP A 9 -6.31 -1.09 6.82
C ASP A 9 -6.62 -2.19 5.81
N TYR A 10 -6.53 -1.87 4.54
CA TYR A 10 -6.77 -2.85 3.50
C TYR A 10 -5.80 -4.02 3.59
N PHE A 11 -4.52 -3.72 3.66
CA PHE A 11 -3.51 -4.78 3.70
C PHE A 11 -3.46 -5.52 5.02
N SER A 12 -3.88 -4.89 6.11
CA SER A 12 -3.89 -5.58 7.40
C SER A 12 -4.88 -6.73 7.42
N GLU A 13 -5.86 -6.70 6.52
CA GLU A 13 -6.81 -7.80 6.38
C GLU A 13 -6.19 -9.00 5.66
N MET A 14 -5.11 -8.77 4.93
CA MET A 14 -4.44 -9.82 4.18
C MET A 14 -3.37 -10.53 5.00
N GLY A 15 -2.90 -9.89 6.05
CA GLY A 15 -1.87 -10.47 6.90
C GLY A 15 -1.25 -9.41 7.79
N GLU A 16 -0.25 -9.82 8.56
CA GLU A 16 0.43 -8.92 9.47
C GLU A 16 1.46 -8.09 8.72
N ILE A 17 1.28 -6.77 8.77
CA ILE A 17 2.19 -5.85 8.08
C ILE A 17 3.47 -5.66 8.90
N GLY A 18 4.61 -5.94 8.28
CA GLY A 18 5.89 -5.66 8.89
C GLY A 18 6.32 -4.23 8.64
N THR A 19 6.26 -3.81 7.37
CA THR A 19 6.66 -2.47 6.97
C THR A 19 5.73 -1.97 5.87
N LEU A 20 5.32 -0.73 6.00
CA LEU A 20 4.56 -0.04 4.97
C LEU A 20 5.35 1.21 4.59
N TYR A 21 5.62 1.38 3.30
CA TYR A 21 6.38 2.54 2.86
C TYR A 21 5.66 3.25 1.71
N VAL A 22 5.93 4.54 1.58
CA VAL A 22 5.34 5.38 0.55
C VAL A 22 6.46 5.95 -0.30
N GLN A 23 6.36 5.76 -1.60
CA GLN A 23 7.34 6.32 -2.55
C GLN A 23 6.87 7.66 -3.10
N VAL A 24 5.59 7.77 -3.41
CA VAL A 24 5.03 8.98 -3.99
C VAL A 24 3.67 9.27 -3.39
N TYR A 25 3.44 10.51 -3.01
CA TYR A 25 2.14 10.95 -2.54
C TYR A 25 1.79 12.27 -3.22
N GLU A 26 0.74 12.25 -4.00
CA GLU A 26 0.28 13.45 -4.71
C GLU A 26 -1.12 13.79 -4.22
N SER A 27 -1.20 14.72 -3.28
CA SER A 27 -2.47 15.06 -2.66
C SER A 27 -3.46 15.68 -3.65
N SER A 28 -2.97 16.40 -4.65
CA SER A 28 -3.86 17.00 -5.63
C SER A 28 -4.61 15.98 -6.49
N LEU A 29 -4.01 14.81 -6.67
CA LEU A 29 -4.61 13.72 -7.44
C LEU A 29 -5.12 12.59 -6.53
N GLU A 30 -4.96 12.76 -5.24
CA GLU A 30 -5.26 11.72 -4.25
C GLU A 30 -4.60 10.39 -4.64
N ARG A 31 -3.35 10.50 -5.05
CA ARG A 31 -2.59 9.34 -5.51
C ARG A 31 -1.50 8.97 -4.52
N LEU A 32 -1.44 7.69 -4.20
CA LEU A 32 -0.45 7.18 -3.26
C LEU A 32 0.21 5.95 -3.87
N VAL A 33 1.53 6.00 -4.01
CA VAL A 33 2.31 4.90 -4.54
C VAL A 33 3.30 4.44 -3.50
N GLY A 34 3.35 3.15 -3.25
CA GLY A 34 4.29 2.63 -2.27
C GLY A 34 4.27 1.13 -2.25
N GLY A 35 4.57 0.58 -1.09
CA GLY A 35 4.59 -0.86 -0.95
C GLY A 35 4.42 -1.30 0.48
N VAL A 36 4.20 -2.59 0.65
CA VAL A 36 4.03 -3.19 1.96
C VAL A 36 4.81 -4.50 2.01
N ILE A 37 5.48 -4.73 3.14
CA ILE A 37 6.17 -5.97 3.38
C ILE A 37 5.52 -6.62 4.58
N PHE A 38 5.00 -7.83 4.39
CA PHE A 38 4.34 -8.56 5.46
C PHE A 38 5.37 -9.27 6.34
N GLU A 39 4.95 -9.61 7.54
CA GLU A 39 5.83 -10.30 8.50
C GLU A 39 6.31 -11.65 7.98
N ASP A 40 5.56 -12.26 7.08
CA ASP A 40 5.94 -13.55 6.51
C ASP A 40 6.90 -13.41 5.32
N GLY A 41 7.26 -12.19 4.97
CA GLY A 41 8.22 -11.93 3.90
C GLY A 41 7.62 -11.59 2.56
N ARG A 42 6.30 -11.61 2.44
CA ARG A 42 5.65 -11.22 1.19
C ARG A 42 5.81 -9.72 0.97
N HIS A 43 6.06 -9.34 -0.26
CA HIS A 43 6.24 -7.95 -0.63
C HIS A 43 5.28 -7.58 -1.74
N TYR A 44 4.48 -6.55 -1.52
CA TYR A 44 3.54 -6.04 -2.51
C TYR A 44 3.83 -4.58 -2.77
N THR A 45 3.68 -4.17 -4.04
CA THR A 45 3.69 -2.76 -4.39
C THR A 45 2.26 -2.38 -4.71
N PHE A 46 1.91 -1.12 -4.42
CA PHE A 46 0.53 -0.69 -4.62
C PHE A 46 0.46 0.71 -5.18
N VAL A 47 -0.66 0.99 -5.84
CA VAL A 47 -1.02 2.33 -6.29
C VAL A 47 -2.46 2.55 -5.86
N TYR A 48 -2.68 3.58 -5.07
CA TYR A 48 -4.02 3.97 -4.66
C TYR A 48 -4.34 5.29 -5.35
N GLU A 49 -5.34 5.30 -6.20
CA GLU A 49 -5.69 6.48 -6.98
C GLU A 49 -7.20 6.51 -7.20
N ASP A 50 -7.81 7.68 -6.93
CA ASP A 50 -9.22 7.90 -7.17
C ASP A 50 -10.09 6.79 -6.57
N GLU A 51 -9.83 6.46 -5.32
CA GLU A 51 -10.53 5.44 -4.55
C GLU A 51 -10.36 4.02 -5.07
N ASP A 52 -9.46 3.83 -6.02
CA ASP A 52 -9.12 2.50 -6.54
C ASP A 52 -7.76 2.08 -6.01
N LEU A 53 -7.68 0.88 -5.48
CA LEU A 53 -6.43 0.33 -5.01
C LEU A 53 -6.02 -0.82 -5.92
N ILE A 54 -4.83 -0.68 -6.51
CA ILE A 54 -4.26 -1.70 -7.37
C ILE A 54 -2.95 -2.14 -6.72
N TYR A 55 -2.76 -3.43 -6.61
CA TYR A 55 -1.53 -3.94 -6.02
C TYR A 55 -1.03 -5.16 -6.77
N GLU A 56 0.25 -5.44 -6.57
CA GLU A 56 0.90 -6.53 -7.27
C GLU A 56 1.97 -7.11 -6.37
N GLU A 57 2.07 -8.44 -6.34
CA GLU A 57 3.09 -9.09 -5.55
C GLU A 57 4.44 -9.00 -6.26
N GLU A 58 5.45 -8.60 -5.50
CA GLU A 58 6.82 -8.56 -6.01
C GLU A 58 7.48 -9.90 -5.73
N VAL A 59 7.82 -10.60 -6.79
CA VAL A 59 8.50 -11.90 -6.67
C VAL A 59 9.95 -11.69 -7.09
N ILE A 60 10.84 -12.09 -6.19
CA ILE A 60 12.27 -11.95 -6.45
C ILE A 60 12.82 -13.23 -7.05
#